data_eb4eb4301f9bda269bf0fc469f1f22f1
#
_entry.id   eb4eb4301f9bda269bf0fc469f1f22f1
#
_cell.length_a   1.000
_cell.length_b   1.000
_cell.length_c   1.000
_cell.angle_alpha   90.00
_cell.angle_beta   90.00
_cell.angle_gamma   90.00
#
_symmetry.space_group_name_H-M   'P 1'
#
loop_
_entity.id
_entity.type
_entity.pdbx_description
1 polymer ?
#
loop_
_entity_poly.entity_id
_entity_poly.type
_entity_poly.pdbx_seq_one_letter_code
_entity_poly.pdbx_strand_id
1 'polypeptide(L)'
;MRYDSITDAIGNTPLVRIDPAVHGLSRIDLYAKLELLNPFGSVKDRAAWHMARPHLSAAAPEQGGQVVELSSGNTAKALAVLAGMHGRTFRSVTNRMRIPEIKDLLLLLGAEIEELPGQSECLDPTATDDPLTQFHRVLSEPGSTFVHTDQYFNPRNTEAHFTGTGPEIVKDLDGRAPDWFIACVGTAGSSTGVARALREHDPAVRVVGLVAAKSDFVPGIRTIDEAHEVGLFDPGTYDTIESVSADEAIEGMLTLNRRCGILAGPTGGAAYFGATRQLKAVDVELTERQSAVFIVCDRVESYLSYVRRRRPDLFGRPRRGNSPADLTDTEVRTAPAIGVTDARAWIATGEPLVVDLRGPHAYAALHIDGSVNIVDELFEELLHGGLPFSHNRPVLLACPVGEKSARYAALLTRMGHPDVRSLTGGIIAWRDAGAPLVRD
;
A
#
# COMPACT_ATOMS: atom_id res chain seq x y z
N MET A 1 18.09 -28.65 7.55
CA MET A 1 18.77 -28.05 6.38
C MET A 1 19.90 -27.15 6.86
N ARG A 2 21.01 -27.11 6.15
CA ARG A 2 22.12 -26.18 6.40
C ARG A 2 22.34 -25.37 5.13
N TYR A 3 22.48 -24.07 5.27
CA TYR A 3 22.74 -23.14 4.17
C TYR A 3 24.08 -22.40 4.41
N ASP A 4 24.76 -22.06 3.37
CA ASP A 4 26.02 -21.31 3.45
C ASP A 4 25.77 -19.78 3.39
N SER A 5 24.64 -19.37 2.85
CA SER A 5 24.17 -17.98 2.84
C SER A 5 22.68 -17.91 3.18
N ILE A 6 22.24 -16.79 3.79
CA ILE A 6 20.82 -16.53 4.02
C ILE A 6 20.02 -16.44 2.72
N THR A 7 20.66 -16.07 1.62
CA THR A 7 20.04 -16.03 0.29
C THR A 7 19.66 -17.40 -0.24
N ASP A 8 20.34 -18.46 0.20
CA ASP A 8 20.04 -19.86 -0.17
C ASP A 8 18.77 -20.36 0.53
N ALA A 9 18.34 -19.67 1.59
CA ALA A 9 17.10 -19.96 2.29
C ALA A 9 15.86 -19.25 1.66
N ILE A 10 16.07 -18.44 0.61
CA ILE A 10 14.97 -17.80 -0.12
C ILE A 10 14.24 -18.88 -0.95
N GLY A 11 12.93 -18.97 -0.77
CA GLY A 11 12.11 -19.95 -1.46
C GLY A 11 11.85 -21.21 -0.63
N ASN A 12 11.34 -22.26 -1.29
CA ASN A 12 10.86 -23.48 -0.66
C ASN A 12 9.94 -23.21 0.54
N THR A 13 9.08 -22.23 0.40
CA THR A 13 8.13 -21.82 1.43
C THR A 13 7.00 -22.84 1.54
N PRO A 14 6.46 -23.12 2.75
CA PRO A 14 5.40 -24.11 2.93
C PRO A 14 4.12 -23.76 2.18
N LEU A 15 3.42 -24.79 1.72
CA LEU A 15 2.03 -24.74 1.30
C LEU A 15 1.18 -25.36 2.41
N VAL A 16 0.24 -24.60 2.99
CA VAL A 16 -0.56 -25.02 4.13
C VAL A 16 -2.04 -25.05 3.77
N ARG A 17 -2.70 -26.18 3.99
CA ARG A 17 -4.15 -26.33 3.82
C ARG A 17 -4.88 -25.56 4.93
N ILE A 18 -5.84 -24.75 4.56
CA ILE A 18 -6.73 -24.07 5.49
C ILE A 18 -7.88 -25.00 5.86
N ASP A 19 -8.21 -25.07 7.14
CA ASP A 19 -9.29 -25.90 7.63
C ASP A 19 -10.64 -25.47 7.01
N PRO A 20 -11.40 -26.38 6.39
CA PRO A 20 -12.74 -26.11 5.87
C PRO A 20 -13.68 -25.45 6.87
N ALA A 21 -13.56 -25.75 8.17
CA ALA A 21 -14.33 -25.08 9.23
C ALA A 21 -14.01 -23.58 9.36
N VAL A 22 -12.88 -23.10 8.80
CA VAL A 22 -12.51 -21.69 8.80
C VAL A 22 -13.08 -20.96 7.58
N HIS A 23 -12.91 -21.51 6.37
CA HIS A 23 -13.32 -20.86 5.12
C HIS A 23 -14.74 -21.21 4.66
N GLY A 24 -15.31 -22.32 5.13
CA GLY A 24 -16.69 -22.72 4.87
C GLY A 24 -16.96 -23.21 3.44
N LEU A 25 -15.94 -23.55 2.65
CA LEU A 25 -16.07 -24.19 1.34
C LEU A 25 -16.21 -25.69 1.51
N SER A 26 -17.11 -26.32 0.77
CA SER A 26 -17.44 -27.74 0.92
C SER A 26 -16.72 -28.64 -0.11
N ARG A 27 -16.44 -28.10 -1.27
CA ARG A 27 -15.86 -28.83 -2.41
C ARG A 27 -14.51 -28.26 -2.89
N ILE A 28 -13.98 -27.27 -2.20
CA ILE A 28 -12.69 -26.67 -2.53
C ILE A 28 -11.73 -26.82 -1.37
N ASP A 29 -10.59 -27.45 -1.63
CA ASP A 29 -9.44 -27.49 -0.73
C ASP A 29 -8.62 -26.20 -0.94
N LEU A 30 -8.64 -25.31 0.06
CA LEU A 30 -7.98 -24.02 0.01
C LEU A 30 -6.61 -24.09 0.67
N TYR A 31 -5.57 -23.66 -0.04
CA TYR A 31 -4.18 -23.66 0.42
C TYR A 31 -3.58 -22.26 0.44
N ALA A 32 -2.77 -22.01 1.45
CA ALA A 32 -1.97 -20.79 1.62
C ALA A 32 -0.50 -21.07 1.31
N LYS A 33 0.08 -20.40 0.31
CA LYS A 33 1.52 -20.40 0.06
C LYS A 33 2.18 -19.35 0.94
N LEU A 34 2.97 -19.78 1.90
CA LEU A 34 3.47 -18.95 3.00
C LEU A 34 4.74 -18.18 2.63
N GLU A 35 4.65 -17.23 1.70
CA GLU A 35 5.77 -16.38 1.29
C GLU A 35 6.30 -15.46 2.42
N LEU A 36 5.50 -15.24 3.46
CA LEU A 36 5.89 -14.57 4.70
C LEU A 36 7.04 -15.28 5.45
N LEU A 37 7.34 -16.53 5.11
CA LEU A 37 8.41 -17.33 5.73
C LEU A 37 9.74 -17.27 4.95
N ASN A 38 9.83 -16.51 3.88
CA ASN A 38 11.13 -16.14 3.32
C ASN A 38 12.00 -15.44 4.39
N PRO A 39 13.33 -15.50 4.31
CA PRO A 39 14.23 -15.06 5.38
C PRO A 39 14.10 -13.58 5.75
N PHE A 40 13.75 -12.70 4.81
CA PHE A 40 13.51 -11.28 5.09
C PHE A 40 12.03 -11.00 5.37
N GLY A 41 11.18 -12.04 5.34
CA GLY A 41 9.80 -12.04 5.79
C GLY A 41 8.77 -11.66 4.73
N SER A 42 9.06 -11.79 3.43
CA SER A 42 8.08 -11.48 2.40
C SER A 42 8.31 -12.17 1.05
N VAL A 43 7.27 -12.16 0.23
CA VAL A 43 7.30 -12.58 -1.18
C VAL A 43 8.35 -11.81 -2.01
N LYS A 44 8.73 -10.59 -1.57
CA LYS A 44 9.67 -9.73 -2.29
C LYS A 44 11.13 -10.20 -2.16
N ASP A 45 11.44 -11.05 -1.21
CA ASP A 45 12.78 -11.63 -1.05
C ASP A 45 13.24 -12.33 -2.33
N ARG A 46 12.33 -13.09 -2.97
CA ARG A 46 12.60 -13.78 -4.25
C ARG A 46 12.88 -12.79 -5.37
N ALA A 47 11.96 -11.85 -5.59
CA ALA A 47 12.10 -10.86 -6.66
C ALA A 47 13.33 -9.98 -6.45
N ALA A 48 13.54 -9.44 -5.25
CA ALA A 48 14.68 -8.60 -4.93
C ALA A 48 16.01 -9.34 -5.17
N TRP A 49 16.13 -10.59 -4.71
CA TRP A 49 17.33 -11.38 -4.95
C TRP A 49 17.54 -11.67 -6.44
N HIS A 50 16.49 -12.04 -7.15
CA HIS A 50 16.60 -12.39 -8.57
C HIS A 50 16.99 -11.18 -9.43
N MET A 51 16.47 -9.99 -9.11
CA MET A 51 16.81 -8.73 -9.79
C MET A 51 18.20 -8.22 -9.39
N ALA A 52 18.54 -8.24 -8.10
CA ALA A 52 19.76 -7.63 -7.59
C ALA A 52 21.01 -8.51 -7.78
N ARG A 53 20.88 -9.85 -7.73
CA ARG A 53 22.01 -10.80 -7.79
C ARG A 53 23.02 -10.53 -8.90
N PRO A 54 22.64 -10.21 -10.16
CA PRO A 54 23.62 -9.94 -11.22
C PRO A 54 24.50 -8.72 -10.96
N HIS A 55 24.01 -7.77 -10.20
CA HIS A 55 24.67 -6.50 -9.89
C HIS A 55 25.47 -6.54 -8.57
N LEU A 56 25.14 -7.50 -7.69
CA LEU A 56 25.79 -7.66 -6.38
C LEU A 56 26.92 -8.70 -6.37
N SER A 57 27.12 -9.45 -7.46
CA SER A 57 28.16 -10.48 -7.53
C SER A 57 29.56 -9.84 -7.50
N ALA A 58 30.53 -10.58 -6.92
CA ALA A 58 31.93 -10.15 -6.80
C ALA A 58 32.63 -9.92 -8.16
N ALA A 59 32.03 -10.37 -9.26
CA ALA A 59 32.51 -10.12 -10.64
C ALA A 59 32.11 -8.73 -11.17
N ALA A 60 31.41 -7.90 -10.39
CA ALA A 60 31.12 -6.50 -10.72
C ALA A 60 31.96 -5.53 -9.84
N PRO A 61 33.30 -5.54 -9.94
CA PRO A 61 34.17 -5.07 -8.87
C PRO A 61 34.41 -3.56 -8.83
N GLU A 62 34.12 -2.81 -9.86
CA GLU A 62 34.57 -1.39 -9.93
C GLU A 62 33.45 -0.35 -9.98
N GLN A 63 32.21 -0.77 -9.97
CA GLN A 63 31.09 0.13 -9.89
C GLN A 63 30.46 0.04 -8.49
N GLY A 64 31.10 0.68 -7.50
CA GLY A 64 30.62 0.83 -6.13
C GLY A 64 29.31 1.62 -6.05
N GLY A 65 28.36 1.32 -6.94
CA GLY A 65 27.10 2.03 -7.04
C GLY A 65 26.17 1.74 -5.87
N GLN A 66 25.52 2.77 -5.40
CA GLN A 66 24.40 2.67 -4.46
C GLN A 66 23.24 1.91 -5.15
N VAL A 67 22.63 0.96 -4.44
CA VAL A 67 21.41 0.33 -4.93
C VAL A 67 20.25 1.31 -4.70
N VAL A 68 19.46 1.57 -5.72
CA VAL A 68 18.34 2.51 -5.64
C VAL A 68 17.06 1.87 -6.20
N GLU A 69 15.93 2.13 -5.52
CA GLU A 69 14.64 1.60 -5.99
C GLU A 69 13.48 2.53 -5.58
N LEU A 70 12.50 2.66 -6.45
CA LEU A 70 11.23 3.31 -6.14
C LEU A 70 10.36 2.35 -5.31
N SER A 71 10.53 2.37 -4.00
CA SER A 71 9.82 1.46 -3.09
C SER A 71 9.85 1.93 -1.65
N SER A 72 8.70 1.89 -0.98
CA SER A 72 8.53 2.17 0.47
C SER A 72 8.17 0.92 1.29
N GLY A 73 8.26 -0.26 0.69
CA GLY A 73 7.73 -1.49 1.28
C GLY A 73 8.74 -2.65 1.33
N ASN A 74 8.22 -3.86 1.21
CA ASN A 74 9.00 -5.09 1.33
C ASN A 74 10.12 -5.22 0.29
N THR A 75 9.98 -4.64 -0.91
CA THR A 75 11.07 -4.62 -1.89
C THR A 75 12.24 -3.79 -1.39
N ALA A 76 11.96 -2.58 -0.87
CA ALA A 76 12.99 -1.74 -0.26
C ALA A 76 13.69 -2.46 0.90
N LYS A 77 12.92 -3.11 1.79
CA LYS A 77 13.47 -3.91 2.89
C LYS A 77 14.42 -5.01 2.40
N ALA A 78 13.98 -5.80 1.43
CA ALA A 78 14.81 -6.90 0.91
C ALA A 78 16.07 -6.38 0.22
N LEU A 79 15.97 -5.30 -0.58
CA LEU A 79 17.11 -4.69 -1.25
C LEU A 79 18.09 -4.04 -0.26
N ALA A 80 17.60 -3.41 0.82
CA ALA A 80 18.46 -2.86 1.87
C ALA A 80 19.30 -3.94 2.55
N VAL A 81 18.69 -5.08 2.88
CA VAL A 81 19.41 -6.24 3.44
C VAL A 81 20.45 -6.76 2.44
N LEU A 82 20.05 -7.01 1.19
CA LEU A 82 20.92 -7.53 0.15
C LEU A 82 22.10 -6.59 -0.17
N ALA A 83 21.85 -5.29 -0.26
CA ALA A 83 22.89 -4.27 -0.46
C ALA A 83 23.90 -4.29 0.69
N GLY A 84 23.42 -4.25 1.93
CA GLY A 84 24.26 -4.29 3.13
C GLY A 84 25.14 -5.55 3.21
N MET A 85 24.59 -6.74 2.87
CA MET A 85 25.35 -7.99 2.80
C MET A 85 26.53 -7.95 1.81
N HIS A 86 26.44 -7.08 0.80
CA HIS A 86 27.47 -6.93 -0.23
C HIS A 86 28.28 -5.63 -0.07
N GLY A 87 28.22 -5.00 1.11
CA GLY A 87 28.97 -3.78 1.42
C GLY A 87 28.54 -2.55 0.62
N ARG A 88 27.28 -2.53 0.15
CA ARG A 88 26.70 -1.39 -0.59
C ARG A 88 25.65 -0.68 0.24
N THR A 89 25.42 0.59 -0.06
CA THR A 89 24.30 1.35 0.49
C THR A 89 23.05 1.16 -0.33
N PHE A 90 21.89 1.38 0.29
CA PHE A 90 20.60 1.35 -0.38
C PHE A 90 19.89 2.69 -0.22
N ARG A 91 19.33 3.23 -1.32
CA ARG A 91 18.46 4.41 -1.31
C ARG A 91 17.05 4.00 -1.70
N SER A 92 16.12 4.21 -0.81
CA SER A 92 14.67 4.12 -1.05
C SER A 92 14.18 5.46 -1.54
N VAL A 93 13.79 5.55 -2.79
CA VAL A 93 13.06 6.71 -3.31
C VAL A 93 11.57 6.39 -3.22
N THR A 94 10.78 7.30 -2.67
CA THR A 94 9.36 7.05 -2.49
C THR A 94 8.58 8.35 -2.39
N ASN A 95 7.36 8.29 -2.78
CA ASN A 95 6.36 9.33 -2.58
C ASN A 95 5.33 8.94 -1.51
N ARG A 96 5.44 7.72 -0.93
CA ARG A 96 4.43 7.11 -0.06
C ARG A 96 5.05 6.31 1.09
N MET A 97 5.73 6.96 2.01
CA MET A 97 6.23 6.28 3.21
C MET A 97 5.14 6.21 4.30
N ARG A 98 4.12 5.36 4.07
CA ARG A 98 2.91 5.29 4.91
C ARG A 98 2.99 4.34 6.09
N ILE A 99 4.00 3.48 6.14
CA ILE A 99 4.14 2.43 7.17
C ILE A 99 5.36 2.72 8.03
N PRO A 100 5.15 3.27 9.25
CA PRO A 100 6.25 3.67 10.14
C PRO A 100 7.20 2.53 10.47
N GLU A 101 6.69 1.32 10.71
CA GLU A 101 7.50 0.15 11.04
C GLU A 101 8.49 -0.20 9.94
N ILE A 102 8.10 -0.03 8.67
CA ILE A 102 9.00 -0.27 7.53
C ILE A 102 10.01 0.88 7.40
N LYS A 103 9.58 2.13 7.63
CA LYS A 103 10.49 3.28 7.66
C LYS A 103 11.60 3.10 8.68
N ASP A 104 11.22 2.78 9.92
CA ASP A 104 12.17 2.59 11.02
C ASP A 104 13.13 1.43 10.74
N LEU A 105 12.61 0.34 10.15
CA LEU A 105 13.44 -0.79 9.76
C LEU A 105 14.44 -0.42 8.65
N LEU A 106 14.02 0.33 7.64
CA LEU A 106 14.92 0.81 6.57
C LEU A 106 16.04 1.67 7.14
N LEU A 107 15.72 2.61 8.05
CA LEU A 107 16.72 3.45 8.73
C LEU A 107 17.68 2.60 9.57
N LEU A 108 17.16 1.61 10.32
CA LEU A 108 17.96 0.67 11.09
C LEU A 108 18.95 -0.13 10.21
N LEU A 109 18.53 -0.46 8.99
CA LEU A 109 19.36 -1.15 7.99
C LEU A 109 20.37 -0.21 7.29
N GLY A 110 20.40 1.07 7.64
CA GLY A 110 21.30 2.06 7.05
C GLY A 110 20.86 2.55 5.67
N ALA A 111 19.59 2.39 5.32
CA ALA A 111 19.07 2.90 4.06
C ALA A 111 18.90 4.42 4.09
N GLU A 112 19.21 5.07 2.99
CA GLU A 112 18.80 6.44 2.73
C GLU A 112 17.35 6.46 2.26
N ILE A 113 16.53 7.37 2.79
CA ILE A 113 15.14 7.52 2.38
C ILE A 113 14.97 8.90 1.76
N GLU A 114 14.63 8.93 0.49
CA GLU A 114 14.29 10.13 -0.26
C GLU A 114 12.79 10.16 -0.53
N GLU A 115 12.09 11.05 0.18
CA GLU A 115 10.65 11.25 -0.02
C GLU A 115 10.46 12.33 -1.08
N LEU A 116 9.92 11.93 -2.25
CA LEU A 116 9.63 12.84 -3.36
C LEU A 116 8.46 13.78 -3.00
N PRO A 117 8.53 15.05 -3.42
CA PRO A 117 7.44 15.99 -3.22
C PRO A 117 6.18 15.58 -4.01
N GLY A 118 5.00 15.94 -3.52
CA GLY A 118 3.77 15.90 -4.30
C GLY A 118 2.87 14.69 -4.08
N GLN A 119 2.88 14.05 -2.90
CA GLN A 119 1.94 12.96 -2.67
C GLN A 119 1.21 12.96 -1.34
N SER A 120 0.04 13.47 -1.43
CA SER A 120 -1.14 13.01 -0.72
C SER A 120 -2.01 12.18 -1.69
N GLU A 121 -3.01 11.46 -1.20
CA GLU A 121 -4.02 10.74 -1.99
C GLU A 121 -4.85 11.65 -2.92
N CYS A 122 -4.75 12.95 -2.75
CA CYS A 122 -5.25 13.96 -3.68
C CYS A 122 -4.11 14.41 -4.58
N LEU A 123 -4.35 14.45 -5.89
CA LEU A 123 -3.43 15.05 -6.85
C LEU A 123 -2.99 16.42 -6.34
N ASP A 124 -1.69 16.61 -6.17
CA ASP A 124 -1.15 17.94 -5.93
C ASP A 124 -1.20 18.72 -7.25
N PRO A 125 -2.04 19.76 -7.35
CA PRO A 125 -2.16 20.53 -8.59
C PRO A 125 -0.90 21.32 -8.93
N THR A 126 0.07 21.35 -8.01
CA THR A 126 1.35 22.04 -8.23
C THR A 126 2.48 21.08 -8.58
N ALA A 127 2.26 19.76 -8.47
CA ALA A 127 3.23 18.78 -8.92
C ALA A 127 3.34 18.83 -10.44
N THR A 128 4.48 19.26 -10.93
CA THR A 128 4.74 19.38 -12.36
C THR A 128 5.12 18.05 -13.00
N ASP A 129 5.50 17.05 -12.17
CA ASP A 129 6.02 15.77 -12.62
C ASP A 129 5.45 14.62 -11.81
N ASP A 130 5.17 13.50 -12.48
CA ASP A 130 4.81 12.26 -11.84
C ASP A 130 6.03 11.63 -11.11
N PRO A 131 5.79 10.71 -10.14
CA PRO A 131 6.86 10.11 -9.33
C PRO A 131 7.91 9.36 -10.14
N LEU A 132 7.53 8.74 -11.25
CA LEU A 132 8.48 8.04 -12.12
C LEU A 132 9.42 9.02 -12.82
N THR A 133 8.88 10.13 -13.32
CA THR A 133 9.69 11.21 -13.92
C THR A 133 10.67 11.79 -12.91
N GLN A 134 10.22 12.05 -11.66
CA GLN A 134 11.11 12.53 -10.61
C GLN A 134 12.18 11.49 -10.25
N PHE A 135 11.81 10.22 -10.17
CA PHE A 135 12.74 9.13 -9.91
C PHE A 135 13.79 8.98 -11.03
N HIS A 136 13.39 9.14 -12.29
CA HIS A 136 14.35 9.16 -13.41
C HIS A 136 15.35 10.31 -13.33
N ARG A 137 14.97 11.45 -12.74
CA ARG A 137 15.93 12.53 -12.44
C ARG A 137 16.97 12.10 -11.42
N VAL A 138 16.52 11.44 -10.32
CA VAL A 138 17.45 10.87 -9.32
C VAL A 138 18.44 9.92 -9.99
N LEU A 139 17.96 9.02 -10.85
CA LEU A 139 18.83 8.10 -11.59
C LEU A 139 19.83 8.79 -12.53
N SER A 140 19.49 10.00 -12.99
CA SER A 140 20.29 10.78 -13.93
C SER A 140 21.24 11.80 -13.27
N GLU A 141 21.39 11.77 -11.94
CA GLU A 141 22.28 12.66 -11.19
C GLU A 141 23.72 12.55 -11.72
N PRO A 142 24.39 13.67 -12.09
CA PRO A 142 25.73 13.64 -12.64
C PRO A 142 26.75 13.04 -11.66
N GLY A 143 27.54 12.08 -12.13
CA GLY A 143 28.58 11.41 -11.34
C GLY A 143 28.09 10.29 -10.43
N SER A 144 26.80 9.96 -10.47
CA SER A 144 26.24 8.84 -9.71
C SER A 144 26.38 7.54 -10.47
N THR A 145 26.72 6.48 -9.76
CA THR A 145 26.71 5.09 -10.26
C THR A 145 25.65 4.33 -9.50
N PHE A 146 24.40 4.42 -9.93
CA PHE A 146 23.29 3.72 -9.32
C PHE A 146 23.09 2.33 -9.92
N VAL A 147 22.71 1.37 -9.07
CA VAL A 147 22.16 0.08 -9.46
C VAL A 147 20.65 0.14 -9.24
N HIS A 148 19.90 0.34 -10.30
CA HIS A 148 18.44 0.31 -10.28
C HIS A 148 17.94 -1.10 -10.61
N THR A 149 17.12 -1.69 -9.74
CA THR A 149 16.56 -3.04 -9.94
C THR A 149 15.28 -3.05 -10.74
N ASP A 150 14.56 -1.92 -10.81
CA ASP A 150 13.39 -1.69 -11.66
C ASP A 150 12.26 -2.72 -11.45
N GLN A 151 11.75 -2.79 -10.24
CA GLN A 151 10.73 -3.78 -9.88
C GLN A 151 9.44 -3.73 -10.72
N TYR A 152 9.18 -2.63 -11.42
CA TYR A 152 7.96 -2.44 -12.21
C TYR A 152 8.04 -2.92 -13.65
N PHE A 153 9.25 -2.97 -14.20
CA PHE A 153 9.48 -3.33 -15.61
C PHE A 153 10.46 -4.48 -15.78
N ASN A 154 11.25 -4.82 -14.76
CA ASN A 154 12.27 -5.86 -14.86
C ASN A 154 11.64 -7.26 -14.91
N PRO A 155 11.78 -8.02 -16.02
CA PRO A 155 11.20 -9.35 -16.16
C PRO A 155 11.74 -10.36 -15.14
N ARG A 156 12.90 -10.10 -14.52
CA ARG A 156 13.44 -10.95 -13.45
C ARG A 156 12.55 -10.98 -12.20
N ASN A 157 11.73 -9.97 -12.01
CA ASN A 157 10.71 -9.99 -10.96
C ASN A 157 9.69 -11.12 -11.21
N THR A 158 9.18 -11.23 -12.41
CA THR A 158 8.26 -12.30 -12.82
C THR A 158 8.98 -13.66 -12.87
N GLU A 159 10.19 -13.70 -13.39
CA GLU A 159 11.01 -14.91 -13.53
C GLU A 159 11.30 -15.57 -12.18
N ALA A 160 11.51 -14.80 -11.11
CA ALA A 160 11.72 -15.32 -9.77
C ALA A 160 10.56 -16.20 -9.27
N HIS A 161 9.34 -15.89 -9.69
CA HIS A 161 8.14 -16.63 -9.31
C HIS A 161 7.79 -17.72 -10.33
N PHE A 162 8.09 -17.50 -11.58
CA PHE A 162 7.93 -18.48 -12.63
C PHE A 162 8.82 -19.72 -12.42
N THR A 163 10.09 -19.51 -12.06
CA THR A 163 11.05 -20.59 -11.81
C THR A 163 11.06 -21.09 -10.36
N GLY A 164 10.47 -20.33 -9.44
CA GLY A 164 10.46 -20.64 -8.00
C GLY A 164 9.08 -20.98 -7.49
N THR A 165 8.27 -19.98 -7.16
CA THR A 165 6.99 -20.15 -6.44
C THR A 165 6.00 -21.05 -7.17
N GLY A 166 5.86 -20.90 -8.48
CA GLY A 166 4.95 -21.73 -9.29
C GLY A 166 5.31 -23.22 -9.24
N PRO A 167 6.53 -23.61 -9.61
CA PRO A 167 6.98 -25.00 -9.51
C PRO A 167 6.92 -25.57 -8.09
N GLU A 168 7.17 -24.77 -7.06
CA GLU A 168 7.01 -25.20 -5.66
C GLU A 168 5.56 -25.56 -5.36
N ILE A 169 4.58 -24.76 -5.80
CA ILE A 169 3.15 -25.04 -5.62
C ILE A 169 2.78 -26.37 -6.27
N VAL A 170 3.20 -26.60 -7.52
CA VAL A 170 2.95 -27.85 -8.23
C VAL A 170 3.56 -29.04 -7.48
N LYS A 171 4.79 -28.90 -7.03
CA LYS A 171 5.49 -29.94 -6.25
C LYS A 171 4.74 -30.23 -4.94
N ASP A 172 4.30 -29.21 -4.20
CA ASP A 172 3.64 -29.32 -2.92
C ASP A 172 2.20 -29.89 -3.04
N LEU A 173 1.63 -29.89 -4.28
CA LEU A 173 0.36 -30.49 -4.66
C LEU A 173 0.55 -31.85 -5.39
N ASP A 174 1.60 -32.60 -5.05
CA ASP A 174 1.90 -33.91 -5.61
C ASP A 174 2.00 -33.92 -7.15
N GLY A 175 2.61 -32.88 -7.73
CA GLY A 175 2.84 -32.75 -9.15
C GLY A 175 1.61 -32.29 -9.95
N ARG A 176 0.59 -31.71 -9.33
CA ARG A 176 -0.60 -31.17 -9.99
C ARG A 176 -0.67 -29.66 -9.82
N ALA A 177 -1.12 -28.95 -10.85
CA ALA A 177 -1.51 -27.56 -10.70
C ALA A 177 -2.84 -27.45 -9.90
N PRO A 178 -3.05 -26.37 -9.14
CA PRO A 178 -4.36 -26.11 -8.54
C PRO A 178 -5.36 -25.68 -9.62
N ASP A 179 -6.65 -25.93 -9.38
CA ASP A 179 -7.71 -25.44 -10.27
C ASP A 179 -7.87 -23.92 -10.24
N TRP A 180 -7.52 -23.31 -9.09
CA TRP A 180 -7.62 -21.87 -8.88
C TRP A 180 -6.34 -21.31 -8.27
N PHE A 181 -5.89 -20.19 -8.83
CA PHE A 181 -4.81 -19.39 -8.26
C PHE A 181 -5.30 -17.97 -7.99
N ILE A 182 -5.18 -17.50 -6.74
CA ILE A 182 -5.64 -16.19 -6.31
C ILE A 182 -4.45 -15.36 -5.82
N ALA A 183 -4.22 -14.19 -6.40
CA ALA A 183 -3.09 -13.34 -6.06
C ALA A 183 -3.44 -11.86 -6.05
N CYS A 184 -2.88 -11.14 -5.07
CA CYS A 184 -2.95 -9.69 -5.03
C CYS A 184 -2.00 -9.06 -6.05
N VAL A 185 -2.45 -7.98 -6.69
CA VAL A 185 -1.71 -7.26 -7.72
C VAL A 185 -1.01 -6.03 -7.10
N GLY A 186 0.31 -6.12 -6.95
CA GLY A 186 1.20 -5.01 -6.62
C GLY A 186 2.05 -4.63 -7.82
N THR A 187 3.26 -5.20 -7.96
CA THR A 187 4.09 -5.09 -9.16
C THR A 187 3.73 -6.10 -10.25
N ALA A 188 2.71 -6.90 -10.04
CA ALA A 188 2.30 -8.05 -10.85
C ALA A 188 3.34 -9.18 -11.01
N GLY A 189 4.57 -9.03 -10.52
CA GLY A 189 5.64 -10.03 -10.69
C GLY A 189 5.24 -11.41 -10.16
N SER A 190 4.75 -11.51 -8.92
CA SER A 190 4.34 -12.79 -8.33
C SER A 190 3.07 -13.36 -8.95
N SER A 191 2.05 -12.53 -9.20
CA SER A 191 0.79 -13.01 -9.80
C SER A 191 1.00 -13.52 -11.22
N THR A 192 1.72 -12.76 -12.06
CA THR A 192 2.03 -13.16 -13.44
C THR A 192 2.98 -14.35 -13.50
N GLY A 193 4.06 -14.34 -12.70
CA GLY A 193 5.06 -15.41 -12.74
C GLY A 193 4.49 -16.75 -12.32
N VAL A 194 3.73 -16.79 -11.22
CA VAL A 194 3.07 -18.02 -10.75
C VAL A 194 2.01 -18.47 -11.75
N ALA A 195 1.12 -17.56 -12.22
CA ALA A 195 0.08 -17.89 -13.18
C ALA A 195 0.64 -18.54 -14.44
N ARG A 196 1.74 -17.98 -15.00
CA ARG A 196 2.44 -18.56 -16.16
C ARG A 196 2.94 -19.97 -15.86
N ALA A 197 3.63 -20.17 -14.75
CA ALA A 197 4.18 -21.48 -14.40
C ALA A 197 3.07 -22.53 -14.19
N LEU A 198 1.98 -22.17 -13.54
CA LEU A 198 0.85 -23.07 -13.34
C LEU A 198 0.15 -23.41 -14.65
N ARG A 199 -0.04 -22.43 -15.55
CA ARG A 199 -0.69 -22.66 -16.85
C ARG A 199 0.21 -23.39 -17.85
N GLU A 200 1.53 -23.33 -17.72
CA GLU A 200 2.41 -24.24 -18.48
C GLU A 200 2.24 -25.70 -18.05
N HIS A 201 1.88 -25.92 -16.77
CA HIS A 201 1.62 -27.24 -16.24
C HIS A 201 0.19 -27.71 -16.56
N ASP A 202 -0.81 -26.83 -16.37
CA ASP A 202 -2.21 -27.07 -16.73
C ASP A 202 -2.86 -25.76 -17.25
N PRO A 203 -3.14 -25.64 -18.53
CA PRO A 203 -3.76 -24.45 -19.13
C PRO A 203 -5.18 -24.13 -18.57
N ALA A 204 -5.83 -25.08 -17.89
CA ALA A 204 -7.19 -24.89 -17.31
C ALA A 204 -7.18 -24.14 -15.98
N VAL A 205 -6.01 -23.83 -15.42
CA VAL A 205 -5.88 -23.05 -14.15
C VAL A 205 -6.54 -21.69 -14.29
N ARG A 206 -7.52 -21.43 -13.42
CA ARG A 206 -8.19 -20.14 -13.33
C ARG A 206 -7.44 -19.19 -12.41
N VAL A 207 -7.24 -17.98 -12.86
CA VAL A 207 -6.44 -16.97 -12.15
C VAL A 207 -7.32 -15.79 -11.76
N VAL A 208 -7.38 -15.50 -10.46
CA VAL A 208 -8.09 -14.35 -9.91
C VAL A 208 -7.09 -13.32 -9.42
N GLY A 209 -7.11 -12.13 -10.02
CA GLY A 209 -6.36 -10.97 -9.58
C GLY A 209 -7.13 -10.16 -8.55
N LEU A 210 -6.48 -9.75 -7.47
CA LEU A 210 -7.08 -8.90 -6.44
C LEU A 210 -6.39 -7.55 -6.41
N VAL A 211 -7.16 -6.48 -6.59
CA VAL A 211 -6.71 -5.08 -6.52
C VAL A 211 -7.34 -4.38 -5.31
N ALA A 212 -6.75 -3.29 -4.85
CA ALA A 212 -7.36 -2.47 -3.80
C ALA A 212 -8.60 -1.74 -4.34
N ALA A 213 -9.60 -1.55 -3.51
CA ALA A 213 -10.77 -0.73 -3.83
C ALA A 213 -10.33 0.73 -4.10
N LYS A 214 -11.01 1.42 -5.00
CA LYS A 214 -10.59 2.70 -5.60
C LYS A 214 -10.23 3.80 -4.60
N SER A 215 -10.85 3.84 -3.45
CA SER A 215 -10.59 4.85 -2.40
C SER A 215 -9.81 4.31 -1.21
N ASP A 216 -9.31 3.09 -1.30
CA ASP A 216 -8.67 2.43 -0.18
C ASP A 216 -7.18 2.21 -0.39
N PHE A 217 -6.46 2.20 0.71
CA PHE A 217 -5.06 1.81 0.74
C PHE A 217 -4.90 0.48 1.45
N VAL A 218 -4.49 -0.55 0.71
CA VAL A 218 -4.03 -1.83 1.26
C VAL A 218 -2.53 -1.95 0.99
N PRO A 219 -1.68 -2.04 2.02
CA PRO A 219 -0.23 -2.13 1.83
C PRO A 219 0.15 -3.25 0.86
N GLY A 220 0.93 -2.93 -0.17
CA GLY A 220 1.42 -3.91 -1.15
C GLY A 220 0.46 -4.24 -2.30
N ILE A 221 -0.76 -3.71 -2.30
CA ILE A 221 -1.74 -3.88 -3.38
C ILE A 221 -1.99 -2.53 -4.06
N ARG A 222 -2.15 -2.53 -5.38
CA ARG A 222 -2.53 -1.37 -6.18
C ARG A 222 -4.01 -1.36 -6.48
N THR A 223 -4.58 -0.18 -6.71
CA THR A 223 -5.87 -0.05 -7.37
C THR A 223 -5.75 -0.48 -8.83
N ILE A 224 -6.87 -0.71 -9.52
CA ILE A 224 -6.82 -1.11 -10.94
C ILE A 224 -6.18 -0.02 -11.80
N ASP A 225 -6.45 1.25 -11.51
CA ASP A 225 -5.89 2.38 -12.24
C ASP A 225 -4.35 2.42 -12.08
N GLU A 226 -3.84 2.26 -10.85
CA GLU A 226 -2.40 2.20 -10.57
C GLU A 226 -1.73 0.93 -11.12
N ALA A 227 -2.45 -0.17 -11.27
CA ALA A 227 -1.92 -1.42 -11.83
C ALA A 227 -1.55 -1.26 -13.31
N HIS A 228 -2.29 -0.45 -14.07
CA HIS A 228 -1.99 -0.16 -15.48
C HIS A 228 -0.71 0.66 -15.69
N GLU A 229 -0.17 1.29 -14.65
CA GLU A 229 1.12 2.00 -14.71
C GLU A 229 2.33 1.05 -14.60
N VAL A 230 2.08 -0.21 -14.26
CA VAL A 230 3.14 -1.23 -14.04
C VAL A 230 3.36 -2.02 -15.32
N GLY A 231 4.58 -1.98 -15.87
CA GLY A 231 4.90 -2.66 -17.13
C GLY A 231 4.81 -4.20 -17.08
N LEU A 232 4.85 -4.80 -15.88
CA LEU A 232 4.69 -6.25 -15.71
C LEU A 232 3.21 -6.68 -15.58
N PHE A 233 2.29 -5.73 -15.48
CA PHE A 233 0.86 -6.03 -15.39
C PHE A 233 0.26 -6.26 -16.76
N ASP A 234 -0.25 -7.46 -16.97
CA ASP A 234 -1.03 -7.84 -18.15
C ASP A 234 -2.41 -8.32 -17.69
N PRO A 235 -3.48 -7.55 -17.98
CA PRO A 235 -4.85 -7.96 -17.63
C PRO A 235 -5.23 -9.34 -18.20
N GLY A 236 -4.67 -9.73 -19.34
CA GLY A 236 -4.89 -11.04 -19.96
C GLY A 236 -4.36 -12.22 -19.15
N THR A 237 -3.56 -11.97 -18.13
CA THR A 237 -3.12 -13.01 -17.17
C THR A 237 -4.27 -13.51 -16.30
N TYR A 238 -5.30 -12.70 -16.05
CA TYR A 238 -6.35 -12.96 -15.08
C TYR A 238 -7.68 -13.27 -15.77
N ASP A 239 -8.35 -14.35 -15.34
CA ASP A 239 -9.71 -14.65 -15.78
C ASP A 239 -10.70 -13.68 -15.13
N THR A 240 -10.39 -13.22 -13.92
CA THR A 240 -11.20 -12.24 -13.17
C THR A 240 -10.29 -11.32 -12.38
N ILE A 241 -10.62 -10.03 -12.34
CA ILE A 241 -9.98 -9.05 -11.47
C ILE A 241 -11.05 -8.47 -10.54
N GLU A 242 -10.81 -8.57 -9.23
CA GLU A 242 -11.73 -8.13 -8.20
C GLU A 242 -11.11 -7.12 -7.25
N SER A 243 -11.91 -6.23 -6.68
CA SER A 243 -11.43 -5.29 -5.67
C SER A 243 -11.67 -5.79 -4.25
N VAL A 244 -10.72 -5.47 -3.36
CA VAL A 244 -10.80 -5.75 -1.93
C VAL A 244 -10.56 -4.45 -1.17
N SER A 245 -11.45 -4.14 -0.22
CA SER A 245 -11.29 -2.99 0.67
C SER A 245 -10.27 -3.26 1.78
N ALA A 246 -9.80 -2.20 2.42
CA ALA A 246 -8.90 -2.31 3.56
C ALA A 246 -9.54 -3.02 4.77
N ASP A 247 -10.84 -2.82 4.99
CA ASP A 247 -11.56 -3.51 6.07
C ASP A 247 -11.68 -5.01 5.78
N GLU A 248 -12.00 -5.40 4.55
CA GLU A 248 -12.01 -6.80 4.11
C GLU A 248 -10.63 -7.46 4.24
N ALA A 249 -9.57 -6.72 3.89
CA ALA A 249 -8.19 -7.17 4.05
C ALA A 249 -7.83 -7.42 5.53
N ILE A 250 -8.25 -6.53 6.43
CA ILE A 250 -8.04 -6.69 7.88
C ILE A 250 -8.87 -7.86 8.43
N GLU A 251 -10.11 -8.04 8.01
CA GLU A 251 -10.94 -9.19 8.42
C GLU A 251 -10.31 -10.52 8.02
N GLY A 252 -9.86 -10.64 6.76
CA GLY A 252 -9.15 -11.82 6.29
C GLY A 252 -7.84 -12.06 7.05
N MET A 253 -7.07 -11.00 7.31
CA MET A 253 -5.85 -11.04 8.12
C MET A 253 -6.14 -11.55 9.54
N LEU A 254 -7.16 -11.04 10.21
CA LEU A 254 -7.55 -11.48 11.55
C LEU A 254 -7.98 -12.95 11.57
N THR A 255 -8.68 -13.40 10.53
CA THR A 255 -9.06 -14.80 10.38
C THR A 255 -7.82 -15.69 10.28
N LEU A 256 -6.87 -15.36 9.40
CA LEU A 256 -5.62 -16.11 9.27
C LEU A 256 -4.82 -16.10 10.57
N ASN A 257 -4.68 -14.96 11.22
CA ASN A 257 -3.88 -14.83 12.43
C ASN A 257 -4.49 -15.57 13.63
N ARG A 258 -5.81 -15.44 13.84
CA ARG A 258 -6.48 -15.94 15.05
C ARG A 258 -6.99 -17.35 14.94
N ARG A 259 -7.38 -17.79 13.73
CA ARG A 259 -8.01 -19.11 13.53
C ARG A 259 -7.10 -20.11 12.83
N CYS A 260 -6.11 -19.61 12.02
CA CYS A 260 -5.17 -20.50 11.31
C CYS A 260 -3.75 -20.46 11.92
N GLY A 261 -3.44 -19.51 12.81
CA GLY A 261 -2.09 -19.33 13.36
C GLY A 261 -1.07 -18.81 12.35
N ILE A 262 -1.54 -18.25 11.22
CA ILE A 262 -0.70 -17.68 10.16
C ILE A 262 -0.63 -16.18 10.38
N LEU A 263 0.51 -15.66 10.82
CA LEU A 263 0.70 -14.23 11.14
C LEU A 263 0.81 -13.38 9.87
N ALA A 264 -0.22 -13.43 9.06
CA ALA A 264 -0.32 -12.74 7.78
C ALA A 264 -0.48 -11.22 7.94
N GLY A 265 0.17 -10.46 7.07
CA GLY A 265 -0.10 -9.02 6.88
C GLY A 265 -1.40 -8.75 6.09
N PRO A 266 -1.74 -7.46 5.88
CA PRO A 266 -2.99 -7.07 5.20
C PRO A 266 -3.13 -7.64 3.79
N THR A 267 -2.04 -7.74 3.03
CA THR A 267 -2.06 -8.33 1.68
C THR A 267 -2.45 -9.81 1.72
N GLY A 268 -1.92 -10.57 2.67
CA GLY A 268 -2.32 -11.98 2.88
C GLY A 268 -3.78 -12.10 3.30
N GLY A 269 -4.26 -11.15 4.12
CA GLY A 269 -5.67 -11.05 4.50
C GLY A 269 -6.58 -10.76 3.31
N ALA A 270 -6.20 -9.82 2.44
CA ALA A 270 -6.92 -9.51 1.20
C ALA A 270 -7.00 -10.75 0.28
N ALA A 271 -5.88 -11.48 0.15
CA ALA A 271 -5.83 -12.70 -0.65
C ALA A 271 -6.79 -13.77 -0.12
N TYR A 272 -6.81 -13.99 1.20
CA TYR A 272 -7.74 -14.94 1.83
C TYR A 272 -9.20 -14.51 1.69
N PHE A 273 -9.50 -13.23 1.97
CA PHE A 273 -10.88 -12.72 1.89
C PHE A 273 -11.42 -12.78 0.47
N GLY A 274 -10.66 -12.28 -0.50
CA GLY A 274 -11.01 -12.32 -1.91
C GLY A 274 -11.17 -13.77 -2.42
N ALA A 275 -10.25 -14.68 -2.04
CA ALA A 275 -10.35 -16.09 -2.38
C ALA A 275 -11.64 -16.71 -1.85
N THR A 276 -11.94 -16.54 -0.56
CA THR A 276 -13.15 -17.13 0.04
C THR A 276 -14.43 -16.55 -0.53
N ARG A 277 -14.47 -15.24 -0.82
CA ARG A 277 -15.61 -14.58 -1.45
C ARG A 277 -15.86 -15.12 -2.85
N GLN A 278 -14.83 -15.16 -3.70
CA GLN A 278 -14.94 -15.62 -5.09
C GLN A 278 -15.28 -17.11 -5.16
N LEU A 279 -14.62 -17.93 -4.35
CA LEU A 279 -14.79 -19.37 -4.39
C LEU A 279 -16.14 -19.83 -3.82
N LYS A 280 -16.74 -19.08 -2.87
CA LYS A 280 -18.09 -19.38 -2.38
C LYS A 280 -19.16 -19.37 -3.47
N ALA A 281 -19.00 -18.48 -4.45
CA ALA A 281 -19.96 -18.38 -5.55
C ALA A 281 -19.96 -19.64 -6.44
N VAL A 282 -18.79 -20.28 -6.60
CA VAL A 282 -18.63 -21.47 -7.45
C VAL A 282 -18.73 -22.78 -6.69
N ASP A 283 -18.39 -22.82 -5.39
CA ASP A 283 -18.34 -24.03 -4.55
C ASP A 283 -19.67 -24.80 -4.55
N VAL A 284 -20.79 -24.08 -4.58
CA VAL A 284 -22.14 -24.68 -4.58
C VAL A 284 -22.52 -25.37 -5.89
N GLU A 285 -21.85 -24.99 -6.97
CA GLU A 285 -22.12 -25.53 -8.32
C GLU A 285 -21.19 -26.69 -8.68
N LEU A 286 -20.11 -26.88 -7.94
CA LEU A 286 -19.13 -27.93 -8.21
C LEU A 286 -19.70 -29.31 -7.98
N THR A 287 -19.45 -30.22 -8.92
CA THR A 287 -19.75 -31.66 -8.81
C THR A 287 -18.58 -32.45 -8.27
N GLU A 288 -17.35 -31.97 -8.50
CA GLU A 288 -16.10 -32.59 -8.08
C GLU A 288 -15.33 -31.66 -7.13
N ARG A 289 -14.41 -32.24 -6.35
CA ARG A 289 -13.54 -31.49 -5.46
C ARG A 289 -12.45 -30.79 -6.27
N GLN A 290 -12.26 -29.52 -6.01
CA GLN A 290 -11.20 -28.69 -6.60
C GLN A 290 -10.20 -28.21 -5.56
N SER A 291 -9.08 -27.71 -6.02
CA SER A 291 -8.02 -27.10 -5.21
C SER A 291 -7.83 -25.63 -5.58
N ALA A 292 -7.55 -24.81 -4.58
CA ALA A 292 -7.28 -23.41 -4.75
C ALA A 292 -6.06 -22.97 -3.92
N VAL A 293 -5.22 -22.13 -4.50
CA VAL A 293 -4.03 -21.59 -3.81
C VAL A 293 -4.08 -20.07 -3.79
N PHE A 294 -3.80 -19.48 -2.62
CA PHE A 294 -3.54 -18.06 -2.50
C PHE A 294 -2.18 -17.79 -1.84
N ILE A 295 -1.62 -16.59 -2.06
CA ILE A 295 -0.32 -16.21 -1.51
C ILE A 295 -0.49 -15.39 -0.23
N VAL A 296 0.22 -15.79 0.84
CA VAL A 296 0.42 -14.97 2.03
C VAL A 296 1.75 -14.24 1.91
N CYS A 297 1.67 -12.97 1.53
CA CYS A 297 2.82 -12.21 1.03
C CYS A 297 3.84 -11.83 2.09
N ASP A 298 3.40 -11.47 3.30
CA ASP A 298 4.23 -10.89 4.35
C ASP A 298 3.60 -11.03 5.74
N ARG A 299 4.26 -10.46 6.75
CA ARG A 299 3.94 -10.64 8.17
C ARG A 299 3.25 -9.41 8.77
N VAL A 300 2.33 -9.65 9.72
CA VAL A 300 1.52 -8.63 10.39
C VAL A 300 2.35 -7.61 11.20
N GLU A 301 3.50 -8.01 11.71
CA GLU A 301 4.33 -7.17 12.59
C GLU A 301 4.74 -5.85 11.93
N SER A 302 4.89 -5.84 10.61
CA SER A 302 5.22 -4.62 9.85
C SER A 302 4.05 -3.65 9.69
N TYR A 303 2.84 -3.98 10.17
CA TYR A 303 1.62 -3.22 9.88
C TYR A 303 0.78 -2.91 11.11
N LEU A 304 1.34 -2.99 12.31
CA LEU A 304 0.57 -2.77 13.56
C LEU A 304 0.00 -1.34 13.64
N SER A 305 0.75 -0.33 13.21
CA SER A 305 0.27 1.06 13.15
C SER A 305 -0.87 1.24 12.15
N TYR A 306 -0.76 0.60 10.97
CA TYR A 306 -1.82 0.59 9.95
C TYR A 306 -3.12 -0.02 10.50
N VAL A 307 -3.04 -1.20 11.13
CA VAL A 307 -4.19 -1.88 11.73
C VAL A 307 -4.76 -1.06 12.89
N ARG A 308 -3.89 -0.51 13.75
CA ARG A 308 -4.31 0.32 14.90
C ARG A 308 -5.08 1.56 14.47
N ARG A 309 -4.68 2.19 13.38
CA ARG A 309 -5.37 3.38 12.84
C ARG A 309 -6.77 3.03 12.37
N ARG A 310 -6.94 1.92 11.64
CA ARG A 310 -8.23 1.50 11.07
C ARG A 310 -9.12 0.75 12.07
N ARG A 311 -8.52 -0.01 12.98
CA ARG A 311 -9.22 -0.86 13.95
C ARG A 311 -8.67 -0.62 15.38
N PRO A 312 -8.86 0.60 15.93
CA PRO A 312 -8.40 0.94 17.28
C PRO A 312 -9.06 0.07 18.37
N ASP A 313 -10.25 -0.47 18.10
CA ASP A 313 -10.97 -1.42 18.94
C ASP A 313 -10.15 -2.68 19.26
N LEU A 314 -9.34 -3.15 18.33
CA LEU A 314 -8.48 -4.32 18.54
C LEU A 314 -7.35 -4.08 19.55
N PHE A 315 -7.06 -2.83 19.87
CA PHE A 315 -5.99 -2.41 20.78
C PHE A 315 -6.52 -1.80 22.09
N GLY A 316 -7.73 -2.19 22.48
CA GLY A 316 -8.36 -1.73 23.73
C GLY A 316 -8.88 -0.29 23.71
N ARG A 317 -8.91 0.36 22.55
CA ARG A 317 -9.55 1.66 22.38
C ARG A 317 -10.94 1.45 21.76
N PRO A 318 -12.02 1.99 22.35
CA PRO A 318 -13.32 1.88 21.72
C PRO A 318 -13.26 2.53 20.33
N ARG A 319 -13.91 1.89 19.33
CA ARG A 319 -14.20 2.53 18.05
C ARG A 319 -15.12 3.70 18.37
N ARG A 320 -14.58 4.89 18.48
CA ARG A 320 -15.40 6.11 18.54
C ARG A 320 -15.85 6.33 17.11
N GLY A 321 -17.14 6.59 16.89
CA GLY A 321 -17.68 6.96 15.57
C GLY A 321 -17.22 8.35 15.09
N ASN A 322 -15.93 8.64 15.28
CA ASN A 322 -15.27 9.91 15.04
C ASN A 322 -14.15 9.76 13.98
N SER A 323 -14.33 8.84 13.02
CA SER A 323 -13.49 8.77 11.81
C SER A 323 -14.23 9.39 10.62
N PRO A 324 -13.53 10.00 9.67
CA PRO A 324 -14.12 10.41 8.37
C PRO A 324 -14.80 9.25 7.62
N ALA A 325 -14.38 8.01 7.88
CA ALA A 325 -14.98 6.80 7.30
C ALA A 325 -16.37 6.48 7.87
N ASP A 326 -16.69 6.97 9.05
CA ASP A 326 -18.00 6.76 9.70
C ASP A 326 -19.07 7.76 9.24
N LEU A 327 -18.74 8.68 8.35
CA LEU A 327 -19.63 9.72 7.84
C LEU A 327 -20.50 9.18 6.70
N THR A 328 -21.77 9.51 6.74
CA THR A 328 -22.66 9.28 5.59
C THR A 328 -22.43 10.31 4.49
N ASP A 329 -22.73 9.96 3.25
CA ASP A 329 -22.66 10.89 2.12
C ASP A 329 -23.50 12.15 2.32
N THR A 330 -24.58 12.04 3.09
CA THR A 330 -25.44 13.18 3.43
C THR A 330 -24.70 14.15 4.35
N GLU A 331 -24.05 13.68 5.40
CA GLU A 331 -23.28 14.53 6.32
C GLU A 331 -22.14 15.23 5.59
N VAL A 332 -21.44 14.55 4.69
CA VAL A 332 -20.37 15.17 3.89
C VAL A 332 -20.92 16.24 2.95
N ARG A 333 -22.05 15.98 2.29
CA ARG A 333 -22.67 16.96 1.38
C ARG A 333 -23.25 18.19 2.10
N THR A 334 -23.68 18.02 3.35
CA THR A 334 -24.21 19.12 4.17
C THR A 334 -23.17 19.76 5.08
N ALA A 335 -21.90 19.37 4.96
CA ALA A 335 -20.80 19.94 5.72
C ALA A 335 -20.73 21.46 5.52
N PRO A 336 -20.48 22.23 6.57
CA PRO A 336 -20.31 23.67 6.45
C PRO A 336 -19.14 23.97 5.49
N ALA A 337 -19.42 24.77 4.47
CA ALA A 337 -18.44 25.13 3.44
C ALA A 337 -18.48 26.64 3.18
N ILE A 338 -17.37 27.18 2.68
CA ILE A 338 -17.22 28.59 2.39
C ILE A 338 -16.45 28.80 1.08
N GLY A 339 -16.93 29.69 0.22
CA GLY A 339 -16.25 30.06 -1.03
C GLY A 339 -15.02 30.94 -0.78
N VAL A 340 -14.13 31.05 -1.78
CA VAL A 340 -12.86 31.78 -1.67
C VAL A 340 -13.06 33.26 -1.25
N THR A 341 -14.00 33.95 -1.87
CA THR A 341 -14.26 35.38 -1.58
C THR A 341 -14.66 35.58 -0.11
N ASP A 342 -15.60 34.77 0.36
CA ASP A 342 -16.11 34.88 1.74
C ASP A 342 -15.07 34.38 2.74
N ALA A 343 -14.28 33.37 2.40
CA ALA A 343 -13.20 32.87 3.24
C ALA A 343 -12.11 33.94 3.43
N ARG A 344 -11.76 34.68 2.40
CA ARG A 344 -10.81 35.81 2.50
C ARG A 344 -11.35 36.91 3.45
N ALA A 345 -12.62 37.28 3.29
CA ALA A 345 -13.25 38.24 4.19
C ALA A 345 -13.29 37.75 5.63
N TRP A 346 -13.60 36.47 5.83
CA TRP A 346 -13.63 35.84 7.13
C TRP A 346 -12.26 35.76 7.80
N ILE A 347 -11.20 35.42 7.07
CA ILE A 347 -9.82 35.42 7.59
C ILE A 347 -9.43 36.84 8.02
N ALA A 348 -9.77 37.86 7.23
CA ALA A 348 -9.41 39.24 7.53
C ALA A 348 -10.12 39.85 8.76
N THR A 349 -11.30 39.33 9.12
CA THR A 349 -12.14 39.94 10.18
C THR A 349 -12.40 39.04 11.38
N GLY A 350 -12.34 37.71 11.21
CA GLY A 350 -12.73 36.70 12.20
C GLY A 350 -11.59 35.89 12.76
N GLU A 351 -10.39 36.03 12.25
CA GLU A 351 -9.16 35.33 12.65
C GLU A 351 -9.36 33.80 12.88
N PRO A 352 -10.02 33.07 11.96
CA PRO A 352 -10.19 31.64 12.13
C PRO A 352 -8.82 30.94 12.15
N LEU A 353 -8.72 29.81 12.84
CA LEU A 353 -7.60 28.91 12.64
C LEU A 353 -7.70 28.29 11.24
N VAL A 354 -6.77 28.62 10.38
CA VAL A 354 -6.68 28.00 9.04
C VAL A 354 -5.81 26.76 9.14
N VAL A 355 -6.37 25.58 8.86
CA VAL A 355 -5.64 24.31 8.87
C VAL A 355 -5.55 23.77 7.45
N ASP A 356 -4.33 23.61 6.99
CA ASP A 356 -4.02 22.99 5.70
C ASP A 356 -3.71 21.51 5.91
N LEU A 357 -4.53 20.65 5.32
CA LEU A 357 -4.49 19.18 5.47
C LEU A 357 -3.56 18.51 4.45
N ARG A 358 -2.86 19.29 3.62
CA ARG A 358 -1.96 18.75 2.60
C ARG A 358 -0.65 18.27 3.22
N GLY A 359 0.09 17.45 2.44
CA GLY A 359 1.44 17.06 2.81
C GLY A 359 2.39 18.27 2.97
N PRO A 360 3.47 18.13 3.77
CA PRO A 360 4.36 19.24 4.12
C PRO A 360 5.05 19.87 2.91
N HIS A 361 5.39 19.09 1.89
CA HIS A 361 5.99 19.62 0.65
C HIS A 361 5.02 20.51 -0.15
N ALA A 362 3.74 20.09 -0.24
CA ALA A 362 2.74 20.89 -0.94
C ALA A 362 2.40 22.17 -0.17
N TYR A 363 2.43 22.09 1.15
CA TYR A 363 2.26 23.25 2.02
C TYR A 363 3.43 24.24 1.87
N ALA A 364 4.67 23.77 1.99
CA ALA A 364 5.87 24.62 1.87
C ALA A 364 5.96 25.28 0.48
N ALA A 365 5.52 24.60 -0.58
CA ALA A 365 5.52 25.16 -1.94
C ALA A 365 4.60 26.37 -2.09
N LEU A 366 3.39 26.31 -1.51
CA LEU A 366 2.46 27.43 -1.44
C LEU A 366 1.32 27.13 -0.46
N HIS A 367 0.96 28.08 0.38
CA HIS A 367 -0.13 27.95 1.35
C HIS A 367 -0.80 29.31 1.63
N ILE A 368 -1.95 29.27 2.31
CA ILE A 368 -2.64 30.48 2.78
C ILE A 368 -1.83 31.08 3.92
N ASP A 369 -1.51 32.36 3.86
CA ASP A 369 -0.74 33.05 4.89
C ASP A 369 -1.37 32.88 6.29
N GLY A 370 -0.56 32.57 7.29
CA GLY A 370 -0.99 32.31 8.65
C GLY A 370 -1.69 30.95 8.86
N SER A 371 -1.75 30.07 7.85
CA SER A 371 -2.26 28.71 8.03
C SER A 371 -1.27 27.82 8.77
N VAL A 372 -1.79 26.78 9.39
CA VAL A 372 -1.01 25.72 10.07
C VAL A 372 -1.13 24.43 9.27
N ASN A 373 0.00 23.81 8.97
CA ASN A 373 -0.01 22.52 8.31
C ASN A 373 -0.20 21.39 9.33
N ILE A 374 -1.30 20.67 9.20
CA ILE A 374 -1.55 19.43 9.93
C ILE A 374 -2.01 18.41 8.90
N VAL A 375 -1.11 17.53 8.47
CA VAL A 375 -1.44 16.51 7.48
C VAL A 375 -2.63 15.67 7.92
N ASP A 376 -3.44 15.24 6.97
CA ASP A 376 -4.73 14.61 7.25
C ASP A 376 -4.63 13.37 8.16
N GLU A 377 -3.59 12.55 8.04
CA GLU A 377 -3.39 11.40 8.93
C GLU A 377 -3.18 11.83 10.39
N LEU A 378 -2.36 12.85 10.61
CA LEU A 378 -2.14 13.41 11.94
C LEU A 378 -3.40 14.09 12.48
N PHE A 379 -4.12 14.78 11.61
CA PHE A 379 -5.37 15.45 11.99
C PHE A 379 -6.43 14.45 12.42
N GLU A 380 -6.59 13.33 11.71
CA GLU A 380 -7.46 12.22 12.12
C GLU A 380 -7.03 11.63 13.47
N GLU A 381 -5.72 11.42 13.68
CA GLU A 381 -5.21 10.90 14.96
C GLU A 381 -5.52 11.85 16.14
N LEU A 382 -5.34 13.15 15.94
CA LEU A 382 -5.67 14.16 16.93
C LEU A 382 -7.17 14.14 17.28
N LEU A 383 -8.04 13.98 16.29
CA LEU A 383 -9.49 13.89 16.48
C LEU A 383 -9.95 12.65 17.25
N HIS A 384 -9.19 11.55 17.16
CA HIS A 384 -9.43 10.39 18.02
C HIS A 384 -9.24 10.70 19.51
N GLY A 385 -8.40 11.66 19.86
CA GLY A 385 -8.17 12.15 21.22
C GLY A 385 -9.22 13.18 21.70
N GLY A 386 -10.00 13.72 20.80
CA GLY A 386 -10.94 14.84 21.04
C GLY A 386 -10.66 16.00 20.09
N LEU A 387 -11.29 17.15 20.33
CA LEU A 387 -11.02 18.36 19.53
C LEU A 387 -9.58 18.86 19.81
N PRO A 388 -8.71 18.99 18.78
CA PRO A 388 -7.30 19.38 18.97
C PRO A 388 -7.11 20.89 19.19
N PHE A 389 -8.18 21.66 19.15
CA PHE A 389 -8.19 23.12 19.33
C PHE A 389 -9.38 23.57 20.17
N SER A 390 -9.34 24.83 20.60
CA SER A 390 -10.41 25.39 21.42
C SER A 390 -11.77 25.31 20.75
N HIS A 391 -12.77 24.82 21.46
CA HIS A 391 -14.16 24.73 21.00
C HIS A 391 -14.74 26.08 20.51
N ASN A 392 -14.24 27.18 21.01
CA ASN A 392 -14.72 28.52 20.68
C ASN A 392 -13.91 29.19 19.55
N ARG A 393 -12.87 28.57 19.03
CA ARG A 393 -12.08 29.13 17.95
C ARG A 393 -12.64 28.69 16.60
N PRO A 394 -13.07 29.63 15.74
CA PRO A 394 -13.50 29.29 14.38
C PRO A 394 -12.39 28.59 13.60
N VAL A 395 -12.75 27.64 12.74
CA VAL A 395 -11.78 26.81 11.99
C VAL A 395 -12.11 26.79 10.51
N LEU A 396 -11.13 27.12 9.68
CA LEU A 396 -11.17 26.92 8.24
C LEU A 396 -10.27 25.75 7.86
N LEU A 397 -10.83 24.73 7.24
CA LEU A 397 -10.09 23.58 6.74
C LEU A 397 -9.85 23.73 5.24
N ALA A 398 -8.62 23.51 4.81
CA ALA A 398 -8.22 23.50 3.41
C ALA A 398 -7.54 22.18 3.04
N CYS A 399 -7.80 21.70 1.82
CA CYS A 399 -7.11 20.58 1.20
C CYS A 399 -6.94 20.90 -0.31
N PRO A 400 -6.35 20.06 -1.16
CA PRO A 400 -6.16 20.43 -2.56
C PRO A 400 -7.43 20.88 -3.29
N VAL A 401 -8.52 20.09 -3.20
CA VAL A 401 -9.75 20.26 -4.00
C VAL A 401 -11.04 20.42 -3.17
N GLY A 402 -10.92 20.45 -1.83
CA GLY A 402 -12.08 20.64 -0.95
C GLY A 402 -12.76 19.34 -0.46
N GLU A 403 -12.42 18.18 -0.99
CA GLU A 403 -13.08 16.91 -0.64
C GLU A 403 -12.74 16.43 0.77
N LYS A 404 -11.46 16.34 1.11
CA LYS A 404 -11.01 15.93 2.45
C LYS A 404 -11.43 16.93 3.51
N SER A 405 -11.24 18.22 3.24
CA SER A 405 -11.65 19.27 4.19
C SER A 405 -13.15 19.26 4.45
N ALA A 406 -13.99 18.92 3.47
CA ALA A 406 -15.43 18.76 3.67
C ALA A 406 -15.76 17.60 4.63
N ARG A 407 -15.08 16.45 4.48
CA ARG A 407 -15.24 15.31 5.41
C ARG A 407 -14.87 15.68 6.83
N TYR A 408 -13.74 16.35 7.02
CA TYR A 408 -13.31 16.78 8.35
C TYR A 408 -14.18 17.89 8.93
N ALA A 409 -14.73 18.80 8.10
CA ALA A 409 -15.71 19.78 8.55
C ALA A 409 -17.01 19.10 9.04
N ALA A 410 -17.50 18.09 8.32
CA ALA A 410 -18.63 17.26 8.76
C ALA A 410 -18.34 16.56 10.09
N LEU A 411 -17.15 15.95 10.22
CA LEU A 411 -16.74 15.25 11.43
C LEU A 411 -16.66 16.18 12.63
N LEU A 412 -16.02 17.34 12.50
CA LEU A 412 -15.93 18.34 13.57
C LEU A 412 -17.31 18.87 13.98
N THR A 413 -18.20 19.07 13.00
CA THR A 413 -19.60 19.45 13.26
C THR A 413 -20.31 18.35 14.07
N ARG A 414 -20.15 17.08 13.69
CA ARG A 414 -20.69 15.94 14.45
C ARG A 414 -20.12 15.87 15.87
N MET A 415 -18.84 16.23 16.04
CA MET A 415 -18.19 16.30 17.35
C MET A 415 -18.63 17.53 18.19
N GLY A 416 -19.51 18.38 17.65
CA GLY A 416 -20.09 19.52 18.33
C GLY A 416 -19.28 20.81 18.21
N HIS A 417 -18.32 20.91 17.24
CA HIS A 417 -17.62 22.17 17.02
C HIS A 417 -18.57 23.21 16.38
N PRO A 418 -18.75 24.42 16.97
CA PRO A 418 -19.79 25.34 16.57
C PRO A 418 -19.55 26.09 15.25
N ASP A 419 -18.29 26.36 14.88
CA ASP A 419 -17.95 27.13 13.66
C ASP A 419 -16.71 26.54 12.98
N VAL A 420 -16.95 25.53 12.16
CA VAL A 420 -15.94 24.93 11.27
C VAL A 420 -16.44 25.01 9.84
N ARG A 421 -15.58 25.35 8.90
CA ARG A 421 -15.92 25.42 7.46
C ARG A 421 -14.85 24.81 6.60
N SER A 422 -15.25 24.14 5.53
CA SER A 422 -14.37 23.64 4.48
C SER A 422 -14.23 24.70 3.37
N LEU A 423 -13.02 24.95 2.91
CA LEU A 423 -12.76 25.78 1.74
C LEU A 423 -13.24 25.05 0.47
N THR A 424 -14.32 25.58 -0.14
CA THR A 424 -14.87 25.01 -1.37
C THR A 424 -13.86 25.07 -2.51
N GLY A 425 -13.61 23.91 -3.16
CA GLY A 425 -12.62 23.79 -4.22
C GLY A 425 -11.16 23.84 -3.73
N GLY A 426 -10.93 23.95 -2.42
CA GLY A 426 -9.62 23.86 -1.78
C GLY A 426 -8.62 24.94 -2.22
N ILE A 427 -7.34 24.61 -2.07
CA ILE A 427 -6.23 25.50 -2.47
C ILE A 427 -6.20 25.76 -3.97
N ILE A 428 -6.70 24.83 -4.80
CA ILE A 428 -6.84 25.06 -6.24
C ILE A 428 -7.76 26.24 -6.51
N ALA A 429 -8.97 26.22 -5.96
CA ALA A 429 -9.91 27.33 -6.15
C ALA A 429 -9.38 28.65 -5.57
N TRP A 430 -8.65 28.60 -4.44
CA TRP A 430 -8.00 29.79 -3.87
C TRP A 430 -6.98 30.40 -4.83
N ARG A 431 -6.10 29.58 -5.41
CA ARG A 431 -5.11 30.00 -6.41
C ARG A 431 -5.77 30.54 -7.69
N ASP A 432 -6.76 29.82 -8.22
CA ASP A 432 -7.42 30.17 -9.49
C ASP A 432 -8.26 31.45 -9.37
N ALA A 433 -8.71 31.81 -8.17
CA ALA A 433 -9.31 33.09 -7.85
C ALA A 433 -8.28 34.23 -7.70
N GLY A 434 -6.98 33.96 -7.90
CA GLY A 434 -5.91 34.95 -7.71
C GLY A 434 -5.74 35.39 -6.26
N ALA A 435 -6.17 34.62 -5.30
CA ALA A 435 -6.01 34.90 -3.87
C ALA A 435 -4.55 34.71 -3.44
N PRO A 436 -4.01 35.50 -2.48
CA PRO A 436 -2.61 35.45 -2.10
C PRO A 436 -2.25 34.11 -1.46
N LEU A 437 -1.11 33.59 -1.87
CA LEU A 437 -0.45 32.42 -1.29
C LEU A 437 1.01 32.77 -0.99
N VAL A 438 1.55 32.20 0.07
CA VAL A 438 2.94 32.37 0.50
C VAL A 438 3.71 31.06 0.36
N ARG A 439 5.04 31.12 0.50
CA ARG A 439 5.97 29.97 0.47
C ARG A 439 6.82 30.02 1.72
N ASP A 440 7.15 28.85 2.24
CA ASP A 440 8.18 28.68 3.27
C ASP A 440 9.58 28.71 2.67
#